data_46a07975d899efddabaaa50bb4713c1e
#
_entry.id   46a07975d899efddabaaa50bb4713c1e
#
_cell.length_a   1.000
_cell.length_b   1.000
_cell.length_c   1.000
_cell.angle_alpha   90.00
_cell.angle_beta   90.00
_cell.angle_gamma   90.00
#
_symmetry.space_group_name_H-M   'P 1'
#
loop_
_entity.id
_entity.type
_entity.pdbx_description
1 polymer ?
#
loop_
_entity_poly.entity_id
_entity_poly.type
_entity_poly.pdbx_seq_one_letter_code
_entity_poly.pdbx_strand_id
1 'polypeptide(L)'
;STYKGNDIERFYRYGLLANPALRIYKPWLDADFVTELGGRKEMSEWLVAHDFPYRDSAEKAYSTDANIWGATHEAKTLEHLDVSLEIVEPIMGVRFWDPAVEIETEDVTVEFEAGRPVAINGTRFDDPVALVREANTIGGRHGLGMSDQIENRIIEAKSRGIYEAPGMALLFLTYERLVNSILNEDTLATYHEQGRRLGRLMYEGRWLEPQSLMLRESIQKWVGSTITGSVTVRLRRGEDYTILDTVASGMSYSPEKLSMERVGDAAFGPVDRIGQLTMRNLDIADSRARLEQYASLGLIGGPTGELVGDVAAGGAREIIEPAAPLSAEGERLADATDAAGESAAFDAGTD
;
A
#
# COMPACT_ATOMS: atom_id res chain seq x y z
N SER A 1 12.51 -16.77 -8.34
CA SER A 1 11.32 -15.96 -8.66
C SER A 1 10.63 -16.46 -9.91
N THR A 2 9.29 -16.43 -9.92
CA THR A 2 8.47 -16.89 -11.05
C THR A 2 8.32 -15.77 -12.09
N TYR A 3 7.97 -16.14 -13.35
CA TYR A 3 7.68 -15.16 -14.39
C TYR A 3 6.47 -14.25 -14.09
N LYS A 4 5.59 -14.65 -13.16
CA LYS A 4 4.43 -13.89 -12.69
C LYS A 4 4.72 -13.04 -11.44
N GLY A 5 5.87 -13.22 -10.79
CA GLY A 5 6.25 -12.52 -9.57
C GLY A 5 6.88 -11.16 -9.85
N ASN A 6 6.68 -10.20 -8.94
CA ASN A 6 7.32 -8.88 -9.01
C ASN A 6 8.82 -8.95 -8.70
N ASP A 7 9.25 -9.91 -7.91
CA ASP A 7 10.62 -10.08 -7.41
C ASP A 7 11.62 -10.31 -8.54
N ILE A 8 11.23 -10.97 -9.63
CA ILE A 8 12.13 -11.15 -10.80
C ILE A 8 12.57 -9.81 -11.38
N GLU A 9 11.66 -8.83 -11.48
CA GLU A 9 11.95 -7.49 -11.95
C GLU A 9 12.89 -6.75 -10.97
N ARG A 10 12.60 -6.84 -9.67
CA ARG A 10 13.40 -6.19 -8.63
C ARG A 10 14.83 -6.72 -8.58
N PHE A 11 15.01 -8.05 -8.53
CA PHE A 11 16.34 -8.66 -8.52
C PHE A 11 17.12 -8.37 -9.81
N TYR A 12 16.45 -8.40 -10.95
CA TYR A 12 17.09 -8.10 -12.23
C TYR A 12 17.61 -6.65 -12.28
N ARG A 13 16.78 -5.66 -11.89
CA ARG A 13 17.14 -4.25 -11.85
C ARG A 13 18.28 -3.99 -10.88
N TYR A 14 18.14 -4.39 -9.63
CA TYR A 14 19.17 -4.14 -8.61
C TYR A 14 20.46 -4.88 -8.91
N GLY A 15 20.38 -6.09 -9.40
CA GLY A 15 21.56 -6.85 -9.79
C GLY A 15 22.38 -6.16 -10.87
N LEU A 16 21.73 -5.71 -11.95
CA LEU A 16 22.42 -5.02 -13.06
C LEU A 16 22.85 -3.59 -12.68
N LEU A 17 22.13 -2.90 -11.80
CA LEU A 17 22.57 -1.62 -11.25
C LEU A 17 23.83 -1.77 -10.39
N ALA A 18 23.89 -2.83 -9.57
CA ALA A 18 25.07 -3.10 -8.74
C ALA A 18 26.28 -3.55 -9.57
N ASN A 19 26.06 -4.39 -10.57
CA ASN A 19 27.10 -4.87 -11.46
C ASN A 19 26.53 -5.18 -12.87
N PRO A 20 26.75 -4.31 -13.85
CA PRO A 20 26.21 -4.49 -15.21
C PRO A 20 26.78 -5.70 -15.97
N ALA A 21 27.87 -6.30 -15.46
CA ALA A 21 28.46 -7.51 -16.03
C ALA A 21 27.83 -8.80 -15.52
N LEU A 22 26.87 -8.73 -14.56
CA LEU A 22 26.18 -9.90 -14.04
C LEU A 22 25.37 -10.61 -15.14
N ARG A 23 25.51 -11.93 -15.18
CA ARG A 23 24.62 -12.82 -15.92
C ARG A 23 23.59 -13.36 -14.93
N ILE A 24 22.36 -12.89 -15.02
CA ILE A 24 21.28 -13.28 -14.11
C ILE A 24 20.50 -14.41 -14.76
N TYR A 25 20.71 -15.63 -14.26
CA TYR A 25 19.92 -16.80 -14.64
C TYR A 25 18.56 -16.77 -13.96
N LYS A 26 17.54 -17.08 -14.71
CA LYS A 26 16.14 -17.05 -14.28
C LYS A 26 15.52 -18.42 -14.58
N PRO A 27 15.63 -19.41 -13.68
CA PRO A 27 15.22 -20.79 -13.91
C PRO A 27 13.79 -20.93 -14.44
N TRP A 28 12.86 -20.15 -13.88
CA TRP A 28 11.45 -20.19 -14.29
C TRP A 28 11.14 -19.56 -15.66
N LEU A 29 12.15 -19.03 -16.35
CA LEU A 29 12.09 -18.61 -17.76
C LEU A 29 12.86 -19.56 -18.67
N ASP A 30 13.42 -20.61 -18.12
CA ASP A 30 14.16 -21.65 -18.84
C ASP A 30 13.23 -22.85 -19.05
N ALA A 31 12.88 -23.10 -20.31
CA ALA A 31 11.93 -24.15 -20.66
C ALA A 31 12.43 -25.56 -20.25
N ASP A 32 13.73 -25.81 -20.35
CA ASP A 32 14.31 -27.11 -19.98
C ASP A 32 14.21 -27.31 -18.46
N PHE A 33 14.52 -26.27 -17.68
CA PHE A 33 14.37 -26.30 -16.23
C PHE A 33 12.90 -26.54 -15.81
N VAL A 34 11.96 -25.82 -16.44
CA VAL A 34 10.54 -25.96 -16.13
C VAL A 34 10.01 -27.35 -16.53
N THR A 35 10.48 -27.89 -17.63
CA THR A 35 10.10 -29.22 -18.09
C THR A 35 10.65 -30.32 -17.16
N GLU A 36 11.86 -30.16 -16.65
CA GLU A 36 12.52 -31.15 -15.78
C GLU A 36 11.96 -31.10 -14.35
N LEU A 37 11.84 -29.89 -13.77
CA LEU A 37 11.51 -29.68 -12.36
C LEU A 37 10.07 -29.26 -12.11
N GLY A 38 9.29 -28.97 -13.15
CA GLY A 38 7.87 -28.65 -13.04
C GLY A 38 7.55 -27.44 -12.16
N GLY A 39 6.54 -27.58 -11.33
CA GLY A 39 6.09 -26.55 -10.39
C GLY A 39 6.75 -26.64 -9.01
N ARG A 40 6.18 -25.88 -8.04
CA ARG A 40 6.69 -25.88 -6.64
C ARG A 40 6.63 -27.26 -5.98
N LYS A 41 5.63 -28.07 -6.32
CA LYS A 41 5.45 -29.40 -5.75
C LYS A 41 6.58 -30.32 -6.20
N GLU A 42 6.82 -30.39 -7.50
CA GLU A 42 7.84 -31.24 -8.13
C GLU A 42 9.24 -30.84 -7.65
N MET A 43 9.52 -29.53 -7.54
CA MET A 43 10.80 -29.05 -6.96
C MET A 43 10.96 -29.46 -5.49
N SER A 44 9.89 -29.41 -4.69
CA SER A 44 9.93 -29.84 -3.29
C SER A 44 10.22 -31.34 -3.18
N GLU A 45 9.58 -32.14 -4.01
CA GLU A 45 9.81 -33.58 -4.10
C GLU A 45 11.24 -33.88 -4.55
N TRP A 46 11.76 -33.14 -5.52
CA TRP A 46 13.13 -33.27 -6.00
C TRP A 46 14.16 -32.94 -4.88
N LEU A 47 13.95 -31.84 -4.12
CA LEU A 47 14.83 -31.47 -3.01
C LEU A 47 14.87 -32.56 -1.94
N VAL A 48 13.71 -33.09 -1.57
CA VAL A 48 13.61 -34.19 -0.59
C VAL A 48 14.31 -35.45 -1.11
N ALA A 49 14.10 -35.80 -2.38
CA ALA A 49 14.70 -36.99 -2.99
C ALA A 49 16.24 -36.92 -3.09
N HIS A 50 16.82 -35.73 -3.04
CA HIS A 50 18.26 -35.48 -3.10
C HIS A 50 18.88 -35.07 -1.74
N ASP A 51 18.17 -35.33 -0.63
CA ASP A 51 18.61 -35.04 0.74
C ASP A 51 18.99 -33.55 1.01
N PHE A 52 18.39 -32.62 0.25
CA PHE A 52 18.55 -31.20 0.55
C PHE A 52 17.67 -30.81 1.76
N PRO A 53 18.14 -29.88 2.62
CA PRO A 53 17.42 -29.44 3.82
C PRO A 53 16.21 -28.59 3.43
N TYR A 54 15.13 -29.21 3.05
CA TYR A 54 13.85 -28.60 2.69
C TYR A 54 12.83 -28.81 3.82
N ARG A 55 12.32 -27.73 4.41
CA ARG A 55 11.41 -27.78 5.56
C ARG A 55 9.97 -27.39 5.25
N ASP A 56 9.72 -26.82 4.07
CA ASP A 56 8.35 -26.42 3.71
C ASP A 56 7.56 -27.63 3.23
N SER A 57 6.41 -27.85 3.88
CA SER A 57 5.49 -28.87 3.41
C SER A 57 4.76 -28.42 2.13
N ALA A 58 4.54 -29.33 1.20
CA ALA A 58 3.69 -29.11 0.04
C ALA A 58 2.24 -28.74 0.44
N GLU A 59 1.91 -28.93 1.72
CA GLU A 59 0.57 -28.78 2.31
C GLU A 59 0.27 -27.38 2.86
N LYS A 60 1.26 -26.46 2.96
CA LYS A 60 0.97 -25.09 3.40
C LYS A 60 -0.08 -24.45 2.49
N ALA A 61 -1.12 -23.88 3.11
CA ALA A 61 -2.23 -23.25 2.41
C ALA A 61 -1.84 -21.96 1.66
N TYR A 62 -0.67 -21.38 1.96
CA TYR A 62 -0.14 -20.13 1.39
C TYR A 62 1.38 -20.07 1.51
N SER A 63 2.00 -19.09 0.83
CA SER A 63 3.43 -18.75 0.96
C SER A 63 3.62 -17.56 1.88
N THR A 64 4.77 -17.49 2.57
CA THR A 64 5.11 -16.39 3.46
C THR A 64 6.52 -15.91 3.17
N ASP A 65 6.68 -14.59 2.97
CA ASP A 65 7.95 -13.88 2.89
C ASP A 65 8.00 -12.81 3.97
N ALA A 66 9.14 -12.63 4.65
CA ALA A 66 9.25 -11.68 5.74
C ALA A 66 10.61 -10.99 5.79
N ASN A 67 10.59 -9.76 6.28
CA ASN A 67 11.77 -9.00 6.66
C ASN A 67 11.43 -8.06 7.84
N ILE A 68 12.36 -7.18 8.23
CA ILE A 68 12.16 -6.27 9.37
C ILE A 68 10.99 -5.28 9.16
N TRP A 69 10.59 -5.00 7.92
CA TRP A 69 9.52 -4.05 7.62
C TRP A 69 8.14 -4.68 7.60
N GLY A 70 8.06 -5.99 7.46
CA GLY A 70 6.77 -6.68 7.42
C GLY A 70 6.87 -8.09 6.87
N ALA A 71 5.73 -8.75 6.85
CA ALA A 71 5.53 -10.06 6.25
C ALA A 71 4.42 -10.02 5.20
N THR A 72 4.53 -10.86 4.20
CA THR A 72 3.52 -11.08 3.16
C THR A 72 3.08 -12.53 3.19
N HIS A 73 1.77 -12.77 3.21
CA HIS A 73 1.16 -14.07 3.03
C HIS A 73 0.36 -14.05 1.74
N GLU A 74 0.71 -14.91 0.79
CA GLU A 74 0.10 -14.90 -0.55
C GLU A 74 0.05 -16.29 -1.19
N ALA A 75 -0.58 -16.37 -2.35
CA ALA A 75 -0.68 -17.55 -3.20
C ALA A 75 -1.60 -18.66 -2.68
N LYS A 76 -1.84 -19.66 -3.50
CA LYS A 76 -2.67 -20.84 -3.23
C LYS A 76 -4.08 -20.44 -2.76
N THR A 77 -4.49 -20.90 -1.58
CA THR A 77 -5.82 -20.67 -1.02
C THR A 77 -6.13 -19.18 -0.83
N LEU A 78 -5.11 -18.34 -0.54
CA LEU A 78 -5.29 -16.89 -0.36
C LEU A 78 -5.53 -16.12 -1.68
N GLU A 79 -5.35 -16.76 -2.85
CA GLU A 79 -5.71 -16.14 -4.14
C GLU A 79 -7.23 -15.99 -4.32
N HIS A 80 -8.02 -16.76 -3.57
CA HIS A 80 -9.47 -16.72 -3.61
C HIS A 80 -10.03 -15.67 -2.67
N LEU A 81 -10.90 -14.78 -3.18
CA LEU A 81 -11.46 -13.67 -2.41
C LEU A 81 -12.55 -14.09 -1.41
N ASP A 82 -13.09 -15.29 -1.55
CA ASP A 82 -14.06 -15.91 -0.62
C ASP A 82 -13.39 -16.61 0.57
N VAL A 83 -12.07 -16.55 0.66
CA VAL A 83 -11.29 -17.09 1.78
C VAL A 83 -10.92 -15.94 2.73
N SER A 84 -11.29 -16.06 4.02
CA SER A 84 -10.92 -15.07 5.05
C SER A 84 -9.41 -15.02 5.29
N LEU A 85 -8.90 -13.82 5.62
CA LEU A 85 -7.52 -13.67 6.10
C LEU A 85 -7.26 -14.44 7.40
N GLU A 86 -8.30 -14.84 8.13
CA GLU A 86 -8.20 -15.55 9.42
C GLU A 86 -7.54 -16.93 9.33
N ILE A 87 -7.35 -17.47 8.11
CA ILE A 87 -6.55 -18.69 7.90
C ILE A 87 -5.05 -18.45 8.07
N VAL A 88 -4.62 -17.19 8.09
CA VAL A 88 -3.20 -16.84 8.23
C VAL A 88 -2.77 -17.00 9.69
N GLU A 89 -1.64 -17.66 9.89
CA GLU A 89 -0.93 -17.66 11.16
C GLU A 89 0.03 -16.47 11.18
N PRO A 90 -0.23 -15.41 11.98
CA PRO A 90 0.63 -14.25 12.07
C PRO A 90 2.03 -14.64 12.56
N ILE A 91 3.07 -14.05 11.93
CA ILE A 91 4.47 -14.26 12.32
C ILE A 91 5.12 -13.01 12.92
N MET A 92 4.49 -11.86 12.79
CA MET A 92 4.94 -10.59 13.39
C MET A 92 3.95 -10.05 14.42
N GLY A 93 2.76 -10.60 14.49
CA GLY A 93 1.70 -10.16 15.37
C GLY A 93 0.94 -11.32 16.01
N VAL A 94 -0.30 -11.01 16.42
CA VAL A 94 -1.22 -11.95 17.05
C VAL A 94 -2.51 -12.05 16.22
N ARG A 95 -3.26 -13.13 16.40
CA ARG A 95 -4.60 -13.30 15.81
C ARG A 95 -5.59 -12.35 16.49
N PHE A 96 -5.57 -11.08 16.12
CA PHE A 96 -6.41 -10.08 16.74
C PHE A 96 -7.92 -10.34 16.54
N TRP A 97 -8.30 -11.13 15.55
CA TRP A 97 -9.69 -11.55 15.30
C TRP A 97 -10.17 -12.68 16.23
N ASP A 98 -9.25 -13.40 16.86
CA ASP A 98 -9.58 -14.49 17.78
C ASP A 98 -9.91 -13.93 19.17
N PRO A 99 -11.14 -14.05 19.65
CA PRO A 99 -11.54 -13.53 20.97
C PRO A 99 -10.82 -14.21 22.14
N ALA A 100 -10.23 -15.39 21.93
CA ALA A 100 -9.46 -16.09 22.96
C ALA A 100 -8.05 -15.48 23.17
N VAL A 101 -7.56 -14.66 22.23
CA VAL A 101 -6.29 -13.95 22.38
C VAL A 101 -6.50 -12.73 23.27
N GLU A 102 -5.85 -12.71 24.43
CA GLU A 102 -5.88 -11.56 25.34
C GLU A 102 -4.95 -10.45 24.81
N ILE A 103 -5.48 -9.24 24.67
CA ILE A 103 -4.77 -8.05 24.25
C ILE A 103 -5.05 -6.93 25.24
N GLU A 104 -4.05 -6.55 26.00
CA GLU A 104 -4.15 -5.45 26.96
C GLU A 104 -4.07 -4.11 26.24
N THR A 105 -4.80 -3.11 26.76
CA THR A 105 -4.71 -1.72 26.26
C THR A 105 -3.40 -1.11 26.68
N GLU A 106 -2.72 -0.42 25.76
CA GLU A 106 -1.42 0.19 26.00
C GLU A 106 -1.35 1.60 25.42
N ASP A 107 -0.76 2.54 26.19
CA ASP A 107 -0.44 3.88 25.72
C ASP A 107 1.02 3.90 25.24
N VAL A 108 1.22 4.31 23.99
CA VAL A 108 2.52 4.32 23.33
C VAL A 108 2.83 5.72 22.81
N THR A 109 3.97 6.25 23.19
CA THR A 109 4.48 7.52 22.69
C THR A 109 5.64 7.28 21.72
N VAL A 110 5.53 7.82 20.50
CA VAL A 110 6.62 7.83 19.52
C VAL A 110 7.12 9.25 19.32
N GLU A 111 8.45 9.42 19.40
CA GLU A 111 9.12 10.71 19.23
C GLU A 111 9.86 10.75 17.90
N PHE A 112 9.78 11.91 17.23
CA PHE A 112 10.42 12.16 15.94
C PHE A 112 11.31 13.40 16.00
N GLU A 113 12.47 13.31 15.36
CA GLU A 113 13.39 14.44 15.13
C GLU A 113 13.73 14.53 13.65
N ALA A 114 13.46 15.68 13.04
CA ALA A 114 13.72 15.92 11.61
C ALA A 114 13.20 14.76 10.71
N GLY A 115 11.98 14.29 10.99
CA GLY A 115 11.30 13.25 10.21
C GLY A 115 11.72 11.81 10.51
N ARG A 116 12.60 11.60 11.49
CA ARG A 116 13.07 10.26 11.88
C ARG A 116 12.52 9.88 13.24
N PRO A 117 11.98 8.69 13.41
CA PRO A 117 11.63 8.20 14.74
C PRO A 117 12.93 7.98 15.54
N VAL A 118 12.96 8.48 16.76
CA VAL A 118 14.16 8.48 17.61
C VAL A 118 13.94 7.84 18.97
N ALA A 119 12.70 7.83 19.48
CA ALA A 119 12.38 7.21 20.75
C ALA A 119 10.98 6.61 20.75
N ILE A 120 10.78 5.59 21.59
CA ILE A 120 9.49 4.98 21.90
C ILE A 120 9.38 4.89 23.43
N ASN A 121 8.27 5.38 23.98
CA ASN A 121 7.99 5.41 25.42
C ASN A 121 9.15 6.01 26.25
N GLY A 122 9.76 7.08 25.73
CA GLY A 122 10.89 7.77 26.39
C GLY A 122 12.24 7.04 26.25
N THR A 123 12.27 5.84 25.68
CA THR A 123 13.52 5.12 25.39
C THR A 123 14.06 5.57 24.04
N ARG A 124 15.23 6.20 24.04
CA ARG A 124 15.92 6.62 22.82
C ARG A 124 16.72 5.48 22.22
N PHE A 125 16.71 5.39 20.88
CA PHE A 125 17.42 4.36 20.12
C PHE A 125 18.49 5.01 19.23
N ASP A 126 19.74 4.60 19.40
CA ASP A 126 20.82 5.00 18.49
C ASP A 126 20.85 4.13 17.22
N ASP A 127 20.36 2.89 17.34
CA ASP A 127 20.21 1.97 16.21
C ASP A 127 18.77 2.00 15.68
N PRO A 128 18.56 2.46 14.43
CA PRO A 128 17.22 2.48 13.81
C PRO A 128 16.64 1.06 13.63
N VAL A 129 17.45 0.04 13.52
CA VAL A 129 16.99 -1.36 13.45
C VAL A 129 16.37 -1.79 14.78
N ALA A 130 17.01 -1.42 15.89
CA ALA A 130 16.47 -1.70 17.22
C ALA A 130 15.14 -0.98 17.45
N LEU A 131 15.02 0.27 17.03
CA LEU A 131 13.77 1.03 17.10
C LEU A 131 12.64 0.36 16.30
N VAL A 132 12.91 -0.05 15.07
CA VAL A 132 11.89 -0.72 14.25
C VAL A 132 11.48 -2.08 14.83
N ARG A 133 12.42 -2.80 15.42
CA ARG A 133 12.13 -4.06 16.14
C ARG A 133 11.23 -3.84 17.35
N GLU A 134 11.49 -2.79 18.13
CA GLU A 134 10.62 -2.41 19.25
C GLU A 134 9.22 -2.02 18.76
N ALA A 135 9.15 -1.19 17.72
CA ALA A 135 7.87 -0.85 17.10
C ALA A 135 7.11 -2.09 16.60
N ASN A 136 7.81 -3.06 16.00
CA ASN A 136 7.22 -4.34 15.59
C ASN A 136 6.70 -5.14 16.81
N THR A 137 7.46 -5.18 17.89
CA THR A 137 7.05 -5.87 19.13
C THR A 137 5.79 -5.26 19.72
N ILE A 138 5.74 -3.93 19.80
CA ILE A 138 4.59 -3.20 20.33
C ILE A 138 3.37 -3.39 19.40
N GLY A 139 3.49 -3.03 18.13
CA GLY A 139 2.37 -3.15 17.19
C GLY A 139 1.89 -4.60 17.03
N GLY A 140 2.84 -5.56 17.04
CA GLY A 140 2.55 -6.98 16.87
C GLY A 140 1.69 -7.56 17.99
N ARG A 141 1.97 -7.24 19.27
CA ARG A 141 1.16 -7.74 20.39
C ARG A 141 -0.27 -7.22 20.40
N HIS A 142 -0.55 -6.15 19.64
CA HIS A 142 -1.89 -5.63 19.41
C HIS A 142 -2.54 -6.15 18.12
N GLY A 143 -1.79 -6.82 17.26
CA GLY A 143 -2.23 -7.21 15.92
C GLY A 143 -2.40 -6.03 14.96
N LEU A 144 -1.74 -4.89 15.26
CA LEU A 144 -1.75 -3.68 14.43
C LEU A 144 -1.04 -3.94 13.10
N GLY A 145 -1.49 -3.31 12.02
CA GLY A 145 -0.83 -3.33 10.72
C GLY A 145 -1.01 -4.61 9.92
N MET A 146 -2.06 -5.38 10.21
CA MET A 146 -2.46 -6.50 9.37
C MET A 146 -3.52 -6.06 8.37
N SER A 147 -3.30 -6.30 7.09
CA SER A 147 -4.20 -5.84 6.03
C SER A 147 -4.36 -6.84 4.90
N ASP A 148 -5.57 -6.88 4.33
CA ASP A 148 -5.93 -7.67 3.15
C ASP A 148 -5.98 -6.71 1.94
N GLN A 149 -5.08 -6.89 0.98
CA GLN A 149 -4.89 -5.96 -0.12
C GLN A 149 -5.07 -6.63 -1.48
N ILE A 150 -5.75 -5.91 -2.39
CA ILE A 150 -5.74 -6.23 -3.81
C ILE A 150 -4.81 -5.22 -4.49
N GLU A 151 -3.73 -5.71 -5.08
CA GLU A 151 -2.70 -4.89 -5.70
C GLU A 151 -2.59 -5.11 -7.21
N ASN A 152 -2.06 -4.12 -7.93
CA ASN A 152 -1.68 -4.25 -9.33
C ASN A 152 -0.21 -4.65 -9.40
N ARG A 153 0.09 -5.86 -9.86
CA ARG A 153 1.46 -6.33 -10.08
C ARG A 153 2.17 -5.52 -11.17
N ILE A 154 3.49 -5.67 -11.27
CA ILE A 154 4.29 -5.02 -12.32
C ILE A 154 3.84 -5.48 -13.72
N ILE A 155 3.37 -6.70 -13.84
CA ILE A 155 2.81 -7.29 -15.06
C ILE A 155 1.35 -6.86 -15.33
N GLU A 156 0.84 -5.84 -14.61
CA GLU A 156 -0.51 -5.28 -14.73
C GLU A 156 -1.67 -6.21 -14.31
N ALA A 157 -1.38 -7.44 -13.91
CA ALA A 157 -2.38 -8.33 -13.32
C ALA A 157 -2.67 -7.95 -11.86
N LYS A 158 -3.89 -8.21 -11.40
CA LYS A 158 -4.25 -8.07 -10.00
C LYS A 158 -3.88 -9.30 -9.21
N SER A 159 -3.47 -9.10 -7.96
CA SER A 159 -3.26 -10.18 -6.99
C SER A 159 -3.72 -9.75 -5.61
N ARG A 160 -3.99 -10.71 -4.77
CA ARG A 160 -4.28 -10.52 -3.35
C ARG A 160 -3.07 -10.88 -2.52
N GLY A 161 -2.78 -10.10 -1.49
CA GLY A 161 -1.79 -10.37 -0.46
C GLY A 161 -2.31 -9.97 0.91
N ILE A 162 -2.00 -10.78 1.91
CA ILE A 162 -2.21 -10.42 3.32
C ILE A 162 -0.87 -9.96 3.86
N TYR A 163 -0.85 -8.81 4.50
CA TYR A 163 0.36 -8.15 4.97
C TYR A 163 0.33 -7.99 6.47
N GLU A 164 1.48 -8.21 7.11
CA GLU A 164 1.76 -7.81 8.47
C GLU A 164 2.86 -6.76 8.46
N ALA A 165 2.62 -5.60 9.03
CA ALA A 165 3.61 -4.53 9.14
C ALA A 165 3.43 -3.73 10.44
N PRO A 166 3.50 -4.38 11.62
CA PRO A 166 3.07 -3.77 12.87
C PRO A 166 3.87 -2.54 13.25
N GLY A 167 5.19 -2.57 13.14
CA GLY A 167 6.03 -1.41 13.43
C GLY A 167 5.84 -0.28 12.43
N MET A 168 5.70 -0.60 11.15
CA MET A 168 5.44 0.41 10.12
C MET A 168 4.08 1.08 10.33
N ALA A 169 3.05 0.33 10.72
CA ALA A 169 1.74 0.87 11.03
C ALA A 169 1.80 1.83 12.23
N LEU A 170 2.46 1.44 13.32
CA LEU A 170 2.65 2.29 14.49
C LEU A 170 3.42 3.58 14.16
N LEU A 171 4.53 3.46 13.45
CA LEU A 171 5.35 4.60 13.05
C LEU A 171 4.61 5.50 12.05
N PHE A 172 3.88 4.92 11.09
CA PHE A 172 3.12 5.67 10.11
C PHE A 172 1.98 6.47 10.74
N LEU A 173 1.14 5.85 11.58
CA LEU A 173 -0.01 6.53 12.18
C LEU A 173 0.43 7.71 13.07
N THR A 174 1.54 7.58 13.79
CA THR A 174 2.08 8.64 14.64
C THR A 174 2.78 9.72 13.83
N TYR A 175 3.52 9.37 12.79
CA TYR A 175 4.15 10.31 11.88
C TYR A 175 3.12 11.12 11.08
N GLU A 176 2.11 10.47 10.52
CA GLU A 176 1.03 11.10 9.77
C GLU A 176 0.28 12.13 10.62
N ARG A 177 0.10 11.86 11.91
CA ARG A 177 -0.48 12.84 12.85
C ARG A 177 0.35 14.11 12.96
N LEU A 178 1.68 14.00 13.03
CA LEU A 178 2.58 15.15 13.05
C LEU A 178 2.56 15.91 11.73
N VAL A 179 2.66 15.19 10.61
CA VAL A 179 2.61 15.78 9.26
C VAL A 179 1.36 16.63 9.09
N ASN A 180 0.19 16.09 9.46
CA ASN A 180 -1.09 16.80 9.39
C ASN A 180 -1.17 18.00 10.34
N SER A 181 -0.46 17.98 11.48
CA SER A 181 -0.48 19.10 12.44
C SER A 181 0.45 20.25 12.05
N ILE A 182 1.52 19.96 11.30
CA ILE A 182 2.60 20.90 10.99
C ILE A 182 2.43 21.52 9.60
N LEU A 183 2.09 20.72 8.58
CA LEU A 183 2.07 21.19 7.19
C LEU A 183 0.76 21.91 6.85
N ASN A 184 0.85 22.86 5.91
CA ASN A 184 -0.32 23.44 5.27
C ASN A 184 -0.89 22.51 4.20
N GLU A 185 -2.12 22.79 3.74
CA GLU A 185 -2.87 21.95 2.81
C GLU A 185 -2.11 21.65 1.51
N ASP A 186 -1.54 22.67 0.86
CA ASP A 186 -0.85 22.51 -0.43
C ASP A 186 0.41 21.66 -0.31
N THR A 187 1.19 21.86 0.75
CA THR A 187 2.39 21.08 1.04
C THR A 187 2.01 19.62 1.37
N LEU A 188 0.96 19.44 2.15
CA LEU A 188 0.44 18.12 2.53
C LEU A 188 -0.04 17.34 1.29
N ALA A 189 -0.80 17.96 0.39
CA ALA A 189 -1.26 17.36 -0.85
C ALA A 189 -0.07 16.92 -1.73
N THR A 190 0.93 17.79 -1.88
CA THR A 190 2.15 17.49 -2.63
C THR A 190 2.95 16.34 -2.00
N TYR A 191 3.08 16.34 -0.68
CA TYR A 191 3.75 15.27 0.07
C TYR A 191 3.09 13.90 -0.19
N HIS A 192 1.78 13.82 -0.09
CA HIS A 192 1.03 12.58 -0.33
C HIS A 192 1.13 12.11 -1.79
N GLU A 193 1.07 13.03 -2.76
CA GLU A 193 1.24 12.69 -4.17
C GLU A 193 2.64 12.13 -4.45
N GLN A 194 3.67 12.81 -3.97
CA GLN A 194 5.06 12.38 -4.09
C GLN A 194 5.30 11.04 -3.37
N GLY A 195 4.72 10.86 -2.19
CA GLY A 195 4.78 9.61 -1.42
C GLY A 195 4.17 8.42 -2.17
N ARG A 196 2.98 8.58 -2.73
CA ARG A 196 2.33 7.54 -3.56
C ARG A 196 3.17 7.20 -4.80
N ARG A 197 3.72 8.22 -5.47
CA ARG A 197 4.59 8.00 -6.64
C ARG A 197 5.87 7.27 -6.26
N LEU A 198 6.51 7.65 -5.15
CA LEU A 198 7.72 6.99 -4.65
C LEU A 198 7.42 5.54 -4.24
N GLY A 199 6.29 5.29 -3.59
CA GLY A 199 5.85 3.94 -3.23
C GLY A 199 5.73 3.03 -4.45
N ARG A 200 5.15 3.52 -5.56
CA ARG A 200 5.08 2.77 -6.81
C ARG A 200 6.45 2.48 -7.40
N LEU A 201 7.36 3.44 -7.39
CA LEU A 201 8.74 3.24 -7.86
C LEU A 201 9.49 2.20 -7.00
N MET A 202 9.30 2.24 -5.68
CA MET A 202 9.87 1.22 -4.78
C MET A 202 9.31 -0.18 -5.10
N TYR A 203 8.01 -0.27 -5.31
CA TYR A 203 7.33 -1.51 -5.68
C TYR A 203 7.90 -2.13 -6.96
N GLU A 204 8.27 -1.28 -7.92
CA GLU A 204 8.87 -1.67 -9.22
C GLU A 204 10.39 -1.95 -9.13
N GLY A 205 11.04 -1.82 -7.97
CA GLY A 205 12.48 -1.97 -7.84
C GLY A 205 13.30 -0.79 -8.38
N ARG A 206 12.74 0.41 -8.39
CA ARG A 206 13.30 1.63 -8.99
C ARG A 206 13.80 2.65 -7.95
N TRP A 207 14.16 2.19 -6.77
CA TRP A 207 14.61 3.03 -5.65
C TRP A 207 15.83 3.91 -5.95
N LEU A 208 16.75 3.42 -6.80
CA LEU A 208 18.00 4.11 -7.15
C LEU A 208 17.91 4.90 -8.47
N GLU A 209 16.74 4.98 -9.09
CA GLU A 209 16.55 5.76 -10.31
C GLU A 209 16.46 7.27 -10.02
N PRO A 210 16.82 8.13 -11.00
CA PRO A 210 16.83 9.58 -10.84
C PRO A 210 15.52 10.14 -10.27
N GLN A 211 14.37 9.67 -10.76
CA GLN A 211 13.06 10.12 -10.27
C GLN A 211 12.85 9.78 -8.77
N SER A 212 13.27 8.60 -8.34
CA SER A 212 13.18 8.21 -6.93
C SER A 212 14.10 9.05 -6.06
N LEU A 213 15.32 9.34 -6.52
CA LEU A 213 16.26 10.21 -5.82
C LEU A 213 15.69 11.62 -5.66
N MET A 214 15.13 12.20 -6.72
CA MET A 214 14.49 13.53 -6.69
C MET A 214 13.33 13.57 -5.69
N LEU A 215 12.43 12.59 -5.71
CA LEU A 215 11.30 12.53 -4.80
C LEU A 215 11.75 12.36 -3.34
N ARG A 216 12.70 11.47 -3.09
CA ARG A 216 13.25 11.22 -1.75
C ARG A 216 13.90 12.48 -1.17
N GLU A 217 14.74 13.14 -1.97
CA GLU A 217 15.40 14.38 -1.53
C GLU A 217 14.38 15.49 -1.28
N SER A 218 13.39 15.62 -2.16
CA SER A 218 12.31 16.60 -2.00
C SER A 218 11.54 16.36 -0.69
N ILE A 219 11.07 15.15 -0.46
CA ILE A 219 10.31 14.79 0.75
C ILE A 219 11.18 14.95 2.01
N GLN A 220 12.41 14.44 1.99
CA GLN A 220 13.29 14.48 3.15
C GLN A 220 13.70 15.93 3.51
N LYS A 221 14.04 16.73 2.51
CA LYS A 221 14.55 18.07 2.72
C LYS A 221 13.46 19.07 3.07
N TRP A 222 12.32 19.04 2.40
CA TRP A 222 11.30 20.06 2.52
C TRP A 222 10.16 19.70 3.47
N VAL A 223 9.97 18.41 3.75
CA VAL A 223 8.98 17.91 4.69
C VAL A 223 9.67 17.30 5.92
N GLY A 224 10.39 16.22 5.75
CA GLY A 224 10.97 15.48 6.87
C GLY A 224 11.75 16.35 7.84
N SER A 225 12.60 17.28 7.34
CA SER A 225 13.42 18.16 8.18
C SER A 225 12.61 19.04 9.15
N THR A 226 11.33 19.26 8.87
CA THR A 226 10.45 20.09 9.70
C THR A 226 9.60 19.30 10.69
N ILE A 227 9.55 17.99 10.54
CA ILE A 227 8.71 17.12 11.37
C ILE A 227 9.48 16.71 12.63
N THR A 228 9.25 17.44 13.71
CA THR A 228 9.81 17.17 15.04
C THR A 228 8.73 17.28 16.10
N GLY A 229 8.59 16.24 16.90
CA GLY A 229 7.55 16.20 17.93
C GLY A 229 7.29 14.78 18.42
N SER A 230 6.23 14.61 19.19
CA SER A 230 5.79 13.31 19.71
C SER A 230 4.29 13.14 19.57
N VAL A 231 3.88 11.88 19.43
CA VAL A 231 2.46 11.49 19.42
C VAL A 231 2.28 10.32 20.37
N THR A 232 1.29 10.45 21.25
CA THR A 232 0.86 9.37 22.13
C THR A 232 -0.42 8.75 21.60
N VAL A 233 -0.42 7.45 21.43
CA VAL A 233 -1.57 6.66 20.96
C VAL A 233 -1.92 5.61 21.97
N ARG A 234 -3.21 5.34 22.13
CA ARG A 234 -3.73 4.20 22.89
C ARG A 234 -4.05 3.09 21.92
N LEU A 235 -3.31 2.00 22.01
CA LEU A 235 -3.51 0.80 21.21
C LEU A 235 -4.43 -0.16 21.94
N ARG A 236 -5.32 -0.82 21.20
CA ARG A 236 -6.21 -1.87 21.65
C ARG A 236 -6.02 -3.10 20.77
N ARG A 237 -7.05 -3.56 20.14
CA ARG A 237 -7.04 -4.78 19.33
C ARG A 237 -7.06 -4.44 17.82
N GLY A 238 -6.09 -4.93 17.07
CA GLY A 238 -6.01 -4.70 15.62
C GLY A 238 -5.83 -3.22 15.31
N GLU A 239 -6.68 -2.67 14.46
CA GLU A 239 -6.66 -1.26 14.04
C GLU A 239 -7.44 -0.33 14.98
N ASP A 240 -7.90 -0.82 16.15
CA ASP A 240 -8.56 0.02 17.16
C ASP A 240 -7.53 0.79 17.97
N TYR A 241 -7.35 2.05 17.64
CA TYR A 241 -6.49 2.98 18.36
C TYR A 241 -7.14 4.35 18.58
N THR A 242 -6.60 5.12 19.51
CA THR A 242 -7.00 6.51 19.78
C THR A 242 -5.76 7.37 19.92
N ILE A 243 -5.73 8.54 19.24
CA ILE A 243 -4.71 9.55 19.50
C ILE A 243 -5.03 10.22 20.83
N LEU A 244 -4.10 10.17 21.77
CA LEU A 244 -4.24 10.79 23.09
C LEU A 244 -3.60 12.17 23.16
N ASP A 245 -2.43 12.32 22.55
CA ASP A 245 -1.66 13.56 22.60
C ASP A 245 -0.85 13.78 21.33
N THR A 246 -0.58 15.05 20.99
CA THR A 246 0.25 15.46 19.87
C THR A 246 1.01 16.72 20.28
N VAL A 247 2.32 16.62 20.36
CA VAL A 247 3.21 17.73 20.68
C VAL A 247 4.21 17.92 19.56
N ALA A 248 4.25 19.11 18.98
CA ALA A 248 5.24 19.42 17.93
C ALA A 248 5.62 20.89 17.96
N SER A 249 6.85 21.18 17.52
CA SER A 249 7.27 22.53 17.22
C SER A 249 6.74 22.97 15.84
N GLY A 250 6.27 24.21 15.73
CA GLY A 250 5.86 24.77 14.43
C GLY A 250 4.54 24.25 13.90
N MET A 251 3.61 23.82 14.76
CA MET A 251 2.28 23.42 14.32
C MET A 251 1.57 24.55 13.56
N SER A 252 1.02 24.23 12.40
CA SER A 252 0.05 25.09 11.70
C SER A 252 -1.31 25.07 12.38
N TYR A 253 -1.62 23.97 13.07
CA TYR A 253 -2.83 23.85 13.88
C TYR A 253 -2.75 24.75 15.12
N SER A 254 -3.79 25.55 15.32
CA SER A 254 -4.00 26.36 16.54
C SER A 254 -5.49 26.36 16.85
N PRO A 255 -5.90 25.90 18.04
CA PRO A 255 -7.30 25.92 18.45
C PRO A 255 -7.89 27.33 18.45
N GLU A 256 -7.08 28.34 18.74
CA GLU A 256 -7.52 29.74 18.84
C GLU A 256 -7.98 30.29 17.49
N LYS A 257 -7.42 29.81 16.38
CA LYS A 257 -7.78 30.26 15.01
C LYS A 257 -9.19 29.90 14.61
N LEU A 258 -9.73 28.79 15.14
CA LEU A 258 -11.04 28.22 14.75
C LEU A 258 -12.00 28.06 15.92
N SER A 259 -11.61 28.45 17.14
CA SER A 259 -12.50 28.37 18.30
C SER A 259 -13.78 29.16 18.04
N MET A 260 -14.93 28.54 18.28
CA MET A 260 -16.23 29.21 18.30
C MET A 260 -16.41 30.07 19.56
N GLU A 261 -15.56 29.87 20.56
CA GLU A 261 -15.51 30.67 21.76
C GLU A 261 -14.77 31.98 21.49
N ARG A 262 -15.12 33.05 22.22
CA ARG A 262 -14.51 34.35 22.12
C ARG A 262 -13.13 34.35 22.80
N VAL A 263 -12.11 33.90 22.12
CA VAL A 263 -10.72 33.79 22.62
C VAL A 263 -9.86 34.79 21.88
N GLY A 264 -9.49 35.87 22.58
CA GLY A 264 -8.48 36.85 22.11
C GLY A 264 -8.80 37.56 20.80
N ASP A 265 -7.78 38.20 20.22
CA ASP A 265 -7.85 38.84 18.90
C ASP A 265 -7.63 37.81 17.81
N ALA A 266 -8.71 37.42 17.13
CA ALA A 266 -8.61 36.54 15.95
C ALA A 266 -7.87 37.24 14.81
N ALA A 267 -7.09 36.50 14.03
CA ALA A 267 -6.36 37.04 12.88
C ALA A 267 -7.28 37.58 11.76
N PHE A 268 -8.55 37.24 11.79
CA PHE A 268 -9.58 37.70 10.86
C PHE A 268 -10.94 37.78 11.57
N GLY A 269 -11.84 38.60 11.03
CA GLY A 269 -13.18 38.79 11.57
C GLY A 269 -14.30 38.54 10.56
N PRO A 270 -15.57 38.76 10.98
CA PRO A 270 -16.72 38.56 10.10
C PRO A 270 -16.66 39.32 8.77
N VAL A 271 -16.10 40.54 8.80
CA VAL A 271 -15.96 41.41 7.62
C VAL A 271 -15.01 40.76 6.59
N ASP A 272 -13.89 40.25 7.04
CA ASP A 272 -12.91 39.57 6.19
C ASP A 272 -13.55 38.32 5.52
N ARG A 273 -14.31 37.59 6.29
CA ARG A 273 -15.02 36.41 5.78
C ARG A 273 -16.12 36.77 4.78
N ILE A 274 -16.85 37.87 5.01
CA ILE A 274 -17.85 38.36 4.05
C ILE A 274 -17.16 38.73 2.73
N GLY A 275 -16.03 39.46 2.78
CA GLY A 275 -15.25 39.80 1.60
C GLY A 275 -14.78 38.57 0.81
N GLN A 276 -14.26 37.56 1.50
CA GLN A 276 -13.84 36.32 0.88
C GLN A 276 -15.03 35.59 0.19
N LEU A 277 -16.18 35.49 0.86
CA LEU A 277 -17.39 34.90 0.28
C LEU A 277 -17.92 35.67 -0.91
N THR A 278 -17.81 37.00 -0.89
CA THR A 278 -18.19 37.87 -2.02
C THR A 278 -17.31 37.57 -3.24
N MET A 279 -16.00 37.44 -3.08
CA MET A 279 -15.11 37.02 -4.18
C MET A 279 -15.40 35.60 -4.67
N ARG A 280 -15.80 34.69 -3.79
CA ARG A 280 -16.20 33.32 -4.15
C ARG A 280 -17.40 33.29 -5.11
N ASN A 281 -18.22 34.34 -5.12
CA ASN A 281 -19.35 34.45 -6.04
C ASN A 281 -18.92 34.43 -7.52
N LEU A 282 -17.70 34.86 -7.85
CA LEU A 282 -17.18 34.81 -9.22
C LEU A 282 -17.00 33.33 -9.65
N ASP A 283 -16.34 32.53 -8.84
CA ASP A 283 -16.13 31.11 -9.08
C ASP A 283 -17.47 30.33 -9.15
N ILE A 284 -18.40 30.68 -8.24
CA ILE A 284 -19.76 30.10 -8.24
C ILE A 284 -20.52 30.47 -9.52
N ALA A 285 -20.42 31.71 -9.98
CA ALA A 285 -21.07 32.16 -11.22
C ALA A 285 -20.50 31.42 -12.45
N ASP A 286 -19.18 31.26 -12.53
CA ASP A 286 -18.54 30.48 -13.60
C ASP A 286 -18.96 29.01 -13.59
N SER A 287 -18.98 28.39 -12.41
CA SER A 287 -19.45 27.01 -12.23
C SER A 287 -20.91 26.86 -12.64
N ARG A 288 -21.77 27.79 -12.24
CA ARG A 288 -23.18 27.79 -12.62
C ARG A 288 -23.38 27.90 -14.12
N ALA A 289 -22.69 28.84 -14.78
CA ALA A 289 -22.71 28.99 -16.22
C ALA A 289 -22.30 27.70 -16.94
N ARG A 290 -21.33 26.99 -16.41
CA ARG A 290 -20.90 25.70 -16.94
C ARG A 290 -21.96 24.60 -16.76
N LEU A 291 -22.62 24.54 -15.60
CA LEU A 291 -23.73 23.60 -15.35
C LEU A 291 -24.91 23.88 -16.29
N GLU A 292 -25.27 25.13 -16.53
CA GLU A 292 -26.32 25.51 -17.49
C GLU A 292 -25.95 25.07 -18.92
N GLN A 293 -24.68 25.18 -19.30
CA GLN A 293 -24.18 24.67 -20.58
C GLN A 293 -24.32 23.14 -20.68
N TYR A 294 -23.92 22.42 -19.65
CA TYR A 294 -24.03 20.95 -19.61
C TYR A 294 -25.49 20.50 -19.65
N ALA A 295 -26.41 21.21 -18.98
CA ALA A 295 -27.82 20.95 -19.07
C ALA A 295 -28.37 21.19 -20.50
N SER A 296 -27.92 22.28 -21.17
CA SER A 296 -28.31 22.57 -22.54
C SER A 296 -27.83 21.53 -23.56
N LEU A 297 -26.71 20.86 -23.25
CA LEU A 297 -26.15 19.74 -24.03
C LEU A 297 -26.80 18.39 -23.69
N GLY A 298 -27.73 18.34 -22.73
CA GLY A 298 -28.37 17.11 -22.28
C GLY A 298 -27.48 16.18 -21.48
N LEU A 299 -26.34 16.68 -20.94
CA LEU A 299 -25.43 15.89 -20.13
C LEU A 299 -25.87 15.76 -18.66
N ILE A 300 -26.66 16.73 -18.17
CA ILE A 300 -27.26 16.73 -16.84
C ILE A 300 -28.74 17.19 -16.91
N GLY A 301 -29.55 16.78 -15.93
CA GLY A 301 -31.00 17.04 -15.89
C GLY A 301 -31.41 18.45 -15.53
N GLY A 302 -30.44 19.33 -15.20
CA GLY A 302 -30.69 20.73 -14.85
C GLY A 302 -29.46 21.38 -14.23
N PRO A 303 -29.51 22.67 -13.88
CA PRO A 303 -28.37 23.40 -13.30
C PRO A 303 -28.01 22.94 -11.90
N THR A 304 -28.76 22.03 -11.30
CA THR A 304 -28.47 21.39 -10.01
C THR A 304 -27.52 20.20 -10.13
N GLY A 305 -27.13 19.81 -11.35
CA GLY A 305 -26.15 18.74 -11.58
C GLY A 305 -26.75 17.32 -11.57
N GLU A 306 -28.07 17.18 -11.65
CA GLU A 306 -28.67 15.84 -11.79
C GLU A 306 -28.20 15.18 -13.09
N LEU A 307 -27.69 13.94 -12.97
CA LEU A 307 -27.27 13.17 -14.15
C LEU A 307 -28.50 12.73 -14.98
N VAL A 308 -28.37 12.87 -16.29
CA VAL A 308 -29.38 12.40 -17.25
C VAL A 308 -29.02 11.01 -17.74
N GLY A 309 -30.06 10.17 -17.90
CA GLY A 309 -29.93 8.83 -18.48
C GLY A 309 -29.99 7.71 -17.46
N ASP A 310 -29.69 6.50 -17.91
CA ASP A 310 -29.84 5.25 -17.13
C ASP A 310 -29.04 5.19 -15.82
N VAL A 311 -28.05 6.06 -15.66
CA VAL A 311 -27.28 6.18 -14.41
C VAL A 311 -28.12 6.81 -13.30
N ALA A 312 -29.05 7.71 -13.64
CA ALA A 312 -29.97 8.33 -12.68
C ALA A 312 -31.17 7.41 -12.33
N ALA A 313 -31.46 6.45 -13.16
CA ALA A 313 -32.62 5.57 -13.01
C ALA A 313 -32.40 4.44 -12.00
N GLY A 314 -31.36 4.46 -11.20
CA GLY A 314 -31.15 3.46 -10.11
C GLY A 314 -31.31 2.00 -10.57
N GLY A 315 -31.18 1.77 -11.87
CA GLY A 315 -31.16 0.44 -12.42
C GLY A 315 -30.01 -0.30 -11.73
N ALA A 316 -30.36 -1.32 -10.95
CA ALA A 316 -29.38 -2.25 -10.48
C ALA A 316 -28.48 -2.55 -11.68
N ARG A 317 -27.19 -2.22 -11.60
CA ARG A 317 -26.24 -2.76 -12.56
C ARG A 317 -26.55 -4.24 -12.58
N GLU A 318 -26.98 -4.75 -13.74
CA GLU A 318 -26.89 -6.19 -13.95
C GLU A 318 -25.50 -6.54 -13.45
N ILE A 319 -25.45 -7.27 -12.35
CA ILE A 319 -24.21 -7.85 -11.89
C ILE A 319 -23.81 -8.66 -13.10
N ILE A 320 -22.74 -8.26 -13.78
CA ILE A 320 -22.15 -9.07 -14.84
C ILE A 320 -21.91 -10.39 -14.15
N GLU A 321 -22.77 -11.36 -14.43
CA GLU A 321 -22.54 -12.71 -13.92
C GLU A 321 -21.11 -13.05 -14.30
N PRO A 322 -20.31 -13.57 -13.37
CA PRO A 322 -18.97 -14.00 -13.70
C PRO A 322 -19.09 -14.84 -14.96
N ALA A 323 -18.29 -14.52 -15.97
CA ALA A 323 -18.31 -15.22 -17.24
C ALA A 323 -18.42 -16.72 -16.96
N ALA A 324 -19.42 -17.35 -17.56
CA ALA A 324 -19.58 -18.78 -17.37
C ALA A 324 -18.25 -19.47 -17.60
N PRO A 325 -17.87 -20.47 -16.81
CA PRO A 325 -16.61 -21.16 -16.99
C PRO A 325 -16.51 -21.56 -18.46
N LEU A 326 -15.34 -21.29 -19.05
CA LEU A 326 -15.07 -21.58 -20.45
C LEU A 326 -15.63 -22.96 -20.76
N SER A 327 -16.50 -23.05 -21.78
CA SER A 327 -17.03 -24.32 -22.21
C SER A 327 -15.84 -25.24 -22.56
N ALA A 328 -16.02 -26.54 -22.47
CA ALA A 328 -14.98 -27.53 -22.83
C ALA A 328 -14.38 -27.31 -24.24
N GLU A 329 -15.04 -26.51 -25.09
CA GLU A 329 -14.54 -26.05 -26.39
C GLU A 329 -13.58 -24.84 -26.23
N GLY A 330 -13.79 -23.97 -25.26
CA GLY A 330 -12.88 -22.85 -24.95
C GLY A 330 -11.58 -23.34 -24.31
N GLU A 331 -11.62 -24.35 -23.46
CA GLU A 331 -10.42 -25.01 -22.92
C GLU A 331 -9.58 -25.69 -24.00
N ARG A 332 -10.22 -26.34 -24.98
CA ARG A 332 -9.50 -26.92 -26.13
C ARG A 332 -8.89 -25.90 -27.07
N LEU A 333 -9.47 -24.71 -27.16
CA LEU A 333 -8.91 -23.60 -27.94
C LEU A 333 -7.73 -22.91 -27.21
N ALA A 334 -7.77 -22.84 -25.87
CA ALA A 334 -6.66 -22.34 -25.07
C ALA A 334 -5.47 -23.30 -25.13
N ASP A 335 -5.71 -24.61 -24.98
CA ASP A 335 -4.68 -25.64 -25.14
C ASP A 335 -4.12 -25.71 -26.57
N ALA A 336 -4.94 -25.43 -27.60
CA ALA A 336 -4.48 -25.40 -28.99
C ALA A 336 -3.65 -24.14 -29.32
N THR A 337 -3.89 -23.03 -28.65
CA THR A 337 -3.07 -21.82 -28.78
C THR A 337 -1.74 -21.95 -28.04
N ASP A 338 -1.69 -22.63 -26.92
CA ASP A 338 -0.45 -22.96 -26.23
C ASP A 338 0.41 -23.94 -27.07
N ALA A 339 -0.20 -24.97 -27.65
CA ALA A 339 0.51 -25.91 -28.52
C ALA A 339 0.99 -25.28 -29.86
N ALA A 340 0.27 -24.27 -30.38
CA ALA A 340 0.70 -23.52 -31.56
C ALA A 340 1.82 -22.51 -31.26
N GLY A 341 1.90 -21.98 -30.03
CA GLY A 341 2.99 -21.15 -29.53
C GLY A 341 4.30 -21.92 -29.40
N GLU A 342 4.24 -23.15 -28.97
CA GLU A 342 5.41 -24.05 -28.88
C GLU A 342 5.98 -24.43 -30.25
N SER A 343 5.12 -24.62 -31.28
CA SER A 343 5.57 -24.96 -32.64
C SER A 343 6.23 -23.79 -33.39
N ALA A 344 5.90 -22.54 -33.05
CA ALA A 344 6.50 -21.36 -33.71
C ALA A 344 7.87 -20.96 -33.14
N ALA A 345 8.23 -21.43 -31.94
CA ALA A 345 9.51 -21.15 -31.30
C ALA A 345 10.66 -22.08 -31.77
N PHE A 346 10.35 -23.12 -32.51
CA PHE A 346 11.35 -24.14 -32.92
C PHE A 346 11.95 -23.95 -34.31
N ASP A 347 11.51 -22.95 -35.10
CA ASP A 347 11.96 -22.79 -36.52
C ASP A 347 12.77 -21.50 -36.78
N ALA A 348 13.37 -20.89 -35.75
CA ALA A 348 14.25 -19.74 -35.91
C ALA A 348 15.65 -20.00 -35.34
N GLY A 349 16.40 -20.88 -36.02
CA GLY A 349 17.79 -21.07 -35.59
C GLY A 349 18.57 -22.12 -36.38
N THR A 350 18.76 -21.90 -37.70
CA THR A 350 19.95 -22.35 -38.42
C THR A 350 20.01 -21.60 -39.78
N ASP A 351 20.80 -20.51 -39.80
CA ASP A 351 21.77 -20.19 -40.87
C ASP A 351 22.70 -19.10 -40.37
#